data_7bf1fdc58c5709c1cfee55ab954f006f
#
_entry.id   7bf1fdc58c5709c1cfee55ab954f006f
#
_cell.length_a   1.000
_cell.length_b   1.000
_cell.length_c   1.000
_cell.angle_alpha   90.00
_cell.angle_beta   90.00
_cell.angle_gamma   90.00
#
_symmetry.space_group_name_H-M   'P 1'
#
loop_
_entity.id
_entity.type
_entity.pdbx_description
1 polymer ?
#
loop_
_entity_poly.entity_id
_entity_poly.type
_entity_poly.pdbx_seq_one_letter_code
_entity_poly.pdbx_strand_id
1 'polypeptide(L)'
;MAGVINSIRFVRNKQKEFGNFIDYIDRNEATRQKNYKKFSVFNDYMGNPEKLGALFTKDNEYLNNTEKKKLKNAFNVAQINGSNMWQSVFSFENEWLEKQGIYNSKTGYVDETKLQNATRVAMAELEKKEGFKDLTWSASIHYNTEHIHVHIAAVEVNPTRKRGKFKPKTLYDTKSSFVNSLLNKQEDLSKINSIIRDNLIDVKKNMSFKTDLEMKKMVKEIIKVLPKDKKQWNYNYNTMQRARPLIDNLSKYYINNYKREEFKDLVNRLNKEDEFYKDAYGEKKVKT
;
A
#
# COMPACT_ATOMS: atom_id res chain seq x y z
N MET A 1 -1.36 17.42 -7.50
CA MET A 1 -1.55 16.13 -8.22
C MET A 1 -1.38 14.97 -7.26
N ALA A 2 -1.72 13.74 -7.64
CA ALA A 2 -1.47 12.58 -6.76
C ALA A 2 0.00 12.18 -6.86
N GLY A 3 0.71 12.10 -5.75
CA GLY A 3 2.14 11.73 -5.71
C GLY A 3 2.43 10.34 -6.28
N VAL A 4 1.45 9.41 -6.23
CA VAL A 4 1.57 8.05 -6.80
C VAL A 4 0.36 7.72 -7.66
N ILE A 5 0.59 7.21 -8.85
CA ILE A 5 -0.45 6.68 -9.75
C ILE A 5 -0.16 5.21 -10.01
N ASN A 6 -1.19 4.36 -9.88
CA ASN A 6 -1.12 2.96 -10.29
C ASN A 6 -2.09 2.72 -11.45
N SER A 7 -1.60 2.18 -12.55
CA SER A 7 -2.38 1.75 -13.70
C SER A 7 -2.09 0.28 -14.00
N ILE A 8 -3.16 -0.49 -14.26
CA ILE A 8 -3.04 -1.91 -14.64
C ILE A 8 -3.88 -2.18 -15.88
N ARG A 9 -3.28 -2.83 -16.85
CA ARG A 9 -3.96 -3.39 -18.02
C ARG A 9 -3.61 -4.87 -18.16
N PHE A 10 -4.40 -5.61 -18.92
CA PHE A 10 -4.07 -7.00 -19.24
C PHE A 10 -4.07 -7.21 -20.76
N VAL A 11 -3.20 -8.12 -21.18
CA VAL A 11 -3.06 -8.58 -22.58
C VAL A 11 -3.44 -10.04 -22.62
N ARG A 12 -4.31 -10.41 -23.57
CA ARG A 12 -4.71 -11.81 -23.78
C ARG A 12 -3.60 -12.56 -24.54
N ASN A 13 -3.51 -13.85 -24.31
CA ASN A 13 -2.50 -14.75 -24.91
C ASN A 13 -2.43 -14.72 -26.46
N LYS A 14 -3.49 -14.28 -27.13
CA LYS A 14 -3.52 -14.20 -28.61
C LYS A 14 -3.04 -12.86 -29.19
N GLN A 15 -2.71 -11.85 -28.37
CA GLN A 15 -2.52 -10.48 -28.84
C GLN A 15 -1.07 -10.11 -29.11
N LYS A 16 -0.11 -10.53 -28.27
CA LYS A 16 1.33 -10.21 -28.38
C LYS A 16 2.16 -11.30 -27.71
N GLU A 17 3.39 -11.47 -28.14
CA GLU A 17 4.34 -12.36 -27.47
C GLU A 17 4.72 -11.81 -26.10
N PHE A 18 4.50 -12.60 -25.06
CA PHE A 18 4.73 -12.18 -23.68
C PHE A 18 6.22 -12.02 -23.36
N GLY A 19 7.05 -12.88 -23.93
CA GLY A 19 8.51 -12.79 -23.76
C GLY A 19 9.10 -11.47 -24.24
N ASN A 20 8.57 -10.89 -25.30
CA ASN A 20 9.05 -9.61 -25.85
C ASN A 20 8.75 -8.43 -24.91
N PHE A 21 7.73 -8.54 -24.06
CA PHE A 21 7.47 -7.50 -23.08
C PHE A 21 8.53 -7.43 -21.97
N ILE A 22 9.17 -8.57 -21.67
CA ILE A 22 10.30 -8.61 -20.73
C ILE A 22 11.48 -7.78 -21.27
N ASP A 23 11.80 -7.92 -22.60
CA ASP A 23 12.83 -7.10 -23.22
C ASP A 23 12.46 -5.62 -23.27
N TYR A 24 11.16 -5.32 -23.48
CA TYR A 24 10.66 -3.94 -23.47
C TYR A 24 10.88 -3.24 -22.12
N ILE A 25 10.61 -3.92 -21.00
CA ILE A 25 10.79 -3.33 -19.67
C ILE A 25 12.24 -3.31 -19.20
N ASP A 26 13.11 -4.13 -19.81
CA ASP A 26 14.56 -4.19 -19.51
C ASP A 26 15.43 -3.36 -20.49
N ARG A 27 14.80 -2.61 -21.39
CA ARG A 27 15.55 -1.85 -22.40
C ARG A 27 16.45 -0.78 -21.78
N ASN A 28 17.69 -0.72 -22.26
CA ASN A 28 18.73 0.17 -21.74
C ASN A 28 18.34 1.66 -21.76
N GLU A 29 17.60 2.12 -22.79
CA GLU A 29 17.18 3.51 -22.92
C GLU A 29 16.23 3.96 -21.80
N ALA A 30 15.48 3.03 -21.22
CA ALA A 30 14.53 3.33 -20.15
C ALA A 30 15.14 3.19 -18.75
N THR A 31 16.01 2.21 -18.56
CA THR A 31 16.57 1.83 -17.26
C THR A 31 17.92 2.46 -16.98
N ARG A 32 18.62 2.92 -18.04
CA ARG A 32 19.99 3.45 -17.97
C ARG A 32 20.10 4.71 -18.81
N GLN A 33 19.60 5.83 -18.33
CA GLN A 33 19.88 7.12 -18.97
C GLN A 33 21.40 7.41 -18.98
N LYS A 34 21.87 8.23 -19.95
CA LYS A 34 23.25 8.75 -19.97
C LYS A 34 23.70 9.34 -18.63
N ASN A 35 22.74 9.78 -17.82
CA ASN A 35 22.94 10.30 -16.46
C ASN A 35 23.05 9.20 -15.40
N TYR A 36 22.59 7.97 -15.64
CA TYR A 36 22.68 6.87 -14.67
C TYR A 36 24.13 6.62 -14.22
N LYS A 37 25.10 6.77 -15.12
CA LYS A 37 26.53 6.73 -14.77
C LYS A 37 26.93 7.79 -13.74
N LYS A 38 26.28 8.96 -13.70
CA LYS A 38 26.53 9.99 -12.67
C LYS A 38 25.89 9.65 -11.34
N PHE A 39 24.80 8.90 -11.33
CA PHE A 39 23.99 8.62 -10.14
C PHE A 39 24.41 7.34 -9.42
N SER A 40 24.90 6.34 -10.15
CA SER A 40 25.38 5.08 -9.57
C SER A 40 26.81 5.16 -8.99
N VAL A 41 27.54 6.24 -9.25
CA VAL A 41 28.92 6.42 -8.77
C VAL A 41 29.03 6.48 -7.23
N PHE A 42 27.95 6.78 -6.54
CA PHE A 42 27.93 6.88 -5.06
C PHE A 42 27.56 5.58 -4.34
N ASN A 43 27.04 4.60 -5.02
CA ASN A 43 26.79 3.28 -4.42
C ASN A 43 27.67 2.25 -5.10
N ASP A 44 28.40 1.44 -4.36
CA ASP A 44 29.35 0.36 -4.69
C ASP A 44 28.94 -0.60 -5.85
N TYR A 45 28.07 -0.15 -6.73
CA TYR A 45 27.54 -0.90 -7.87
C TYR A 45 28.48 -1.00 -9.07
N MET A 46 29.51 -0.16 -9.10
CA MET A 46 30.42 -0.04 -10.25
C MET A 46 31.42 -1.18 -10.39
N GLY A 47 31.48 -2.08 -9.42
CA GLY A 47 32.46 -3.18 -9.42
C GLY A 47 31.97 -4.54 -9.90
N ASN A 48 30.66 -4.71 -10.16
CA ASN A 48 30.13 -6.02 -10.53
C ASN A 48 29.50 -6.04 -11.93
N PRO A 49 30.25 -6.57 -12.95
CA PRO A 49 29.74 -6.72 -14.32
C PRO A 49 28.53 -7.64 -14.45
N GLU A 50 28.24 -8.47 -13.44
CA GLU A 50 27.10 -9.39 -13.42
C GLU A 50 25.76 -8.69 -13.13
N LYS A 51 25.78 -7.45 -12.62
CA LYS A 51 24.60 -6.63 -12.35
C LYS A 51 24.11 -5.85 -13.59
N LEU A 52 24.18 -6.44 -14.76
CA LEU A 52 23.81 -5.81 -16.04
C LEU A 52 22.31 -5.77 -16.32
N GLY A 53 21.46 -6.39 -15.48
CA GLY A 53 20.00 -6.39 -15.64
C GLY A 53 19.31 -5.35 -14.76
N ALA A 54 18.33 -4.66 -15.29
CA ALA A 54 17.46 -3.75 -14.51
C ALA A 54 16.20 -4.47 -13.98
N LEU A 55 16.00 -5.73 -14.38
CA LEU A 55 14.88 -6.55 -13.93
C LEU A 55 15.11 -7.08 -12.52
N PHE A 56 14.08 -6.98 -11.70
CA PHE A 56 14.00 -7.64 -10.40
C PHE A 56 12.71 -8.46 -10.28
N THR A 57 12.68 -9.37 -9.33
CA THR A 57 11.55 -10.26 -9.08
C THR A 57 11.21 -10.32 -7.58
N LYS A 58 10.35 -11.25 -7.22
CA LYS A 58 10.03 -11.55 -5.82
C LYS A 58 11.30 -11.88 -5.01
N ASP A 59 12.18 -12.67 -5.58
CA ASP A 59 13.31 -13.28 -4.88
C ASP A 59 14.67 -12.67 -5.24
N ASN A 60 14.78 -12.03 -6.43
CA ASN A 60 16.03 -11.50 -6.94
C ASN A 60 15.97 -9.98 -7.07
N GLU A 61 17.00 -9.29 -6.59
CA GLU A 61 17.14 -7.84 -6.78
C GLU A 61 17.50 -7.49 -8.23
N TYR A 62 18.26 -8.36 -8.88
CA TYR A 62 18.69 -8.22 -10.29
C TYR A 62 18.74 -9.59 -10.94
N LEU A 63 18.34 -9.64 -12.21
CA LEU A 63 18.42 -10.86 -13.00
C LEU A 63 19.65 -10.85 -13.90
N ASN A 64 20.44 -11.92 -13.84
CA ASN A 64 21.46 -12.19 -14.81
C ASN A 64 20.86 -12.72 -16.14
N ASN A 65 21.68 -12.87 -17.17
CA ASN A 65 21.23 -13.32 -18.50
C ASN A 65 20.55 -14.70 -18.48
N THR A 66 21.00 -15.61 -17.63
CA THR A 66 20.42 -16.95 -17.51
C THR A 66 19.05 -16.90 -16.86
N GLU A 67 18.91 -16.13 -15.78
CA GLU A 67 17.64 -15.91 -15.07
C GLU A 67 16.64 -15.18 -15.95
N LYS A 68 17.07 -14.18 -16.71
CA LYS A 68 16.23 -13.50 -17.69
C LYS A 68 15.71 -14.44 -18.77
N LYS A 69 16.55 -15.37 -19.29
CA LYS A 69 16.11 -16.39 -20.24
C LYS A 69 15.07 -17.33 -19.62
N LYS A 70 15.27 -17.77 -18.37
CA LYS A 70 14.29 -18.60 -17.63
C LYS A 70 12.96 -17.84 -17.44
N LEU A 71 13.01 -16.57 -17.05
CA LEU A 71 11.83 -15.73 -16.90
C LEU A 71 11.06 -15.60 -18.22
N LYS A 72 11.74 -15.28 -19.34
CA LYS A 72 11.11 -15.21 -20.67
C LYS A 72 10.43 -16.51 -21.05
N ASN A 73 11.11 -17.63 -20.79
CA ASN A 73 10.52 -18.95 -21.04
C ASN A 73 9.26 -19.19 -20.21
N ALA A 74 9.26 -18.83 -18.92
CA ALA A 74 8.07 -18.93 -18.07
C ALA A 74 6.89 -18.08 -18.61
N PHE A 75 7.17 -16.88 -19.13
CA PHE A 75 6.16 -16.02 -19.75
C PHE A 75 5.59 -16.63 -21.04
N ASN A 76 6.45 -17.24 -21.88
CA ASN A 76 6.03 -17.92 -23.10
C ASN A 76 5.19 -19.18 -22.78
N VAL A 77 5.60 -19.96 -21.78
CA VAL A 77 4.82 -21.13 -21.32
C VAL A 77 3.46 -20.68 -20.79
N ALA A 78 3.41 -19.62 -19.97
CA ALA A 78 2.16 -19.06 -19.49
C ALA A 78 1.23 -18.64 -20.64
N GLN A 79 1.80 -18.03 -21.69
CA GLN A 79 1.05 -17.64 -22.90
C GLN A 79 0.45 -18.87 -23.61
N ILE A 80 1.24 -19.92 -23.80
CA ILE A 80 0.79 -21.19 -24.43
C ILE A 80 -0.33 -21.80 -23.58
N ASN A 81 -0.21 -21.78 -22.26
CA ASN A 81 -1.20 -22.30 -21.33
C ASN A 81 -2.47 -21.42 -21.22
N GLY A 82 -2.55 -20.32 -21.97
CA GLY A 82 -3.75 -19.48 -22.02
C GLY A 82 -3.85 -18.42 -20.94
N SER A 83 -2.77 -18.10 -20.23
CA SER A 83 -2.71 -17.03 -19.25
C SER A 83 -2.98 -15.66 -19.87
N ASN A 84 -3.51 -14.73 -19.06
CA ASN A 84 -3.37 -13.30 -19.34
C ASN A 84 -2.01 -12.82 -18.87
N MET A 85 -1.46 -11.79 -19.52
CA MET A 85 -0.34 -11.02 -18.98
C MET A 85 -0.87 -9.71 -18.41
N TRP A 86 -0.63 -9.45 -17.13
CA TRP A 86 -0.94 -8.18 -16.49
C TRP A 86 0.28 -7.26 -16.56
N GLN A 87 0.03 -6.06 -17.02
CA GLN A 87 1.03 -5.00 -17.11
C GLN A 87 0.62 -3.89 -16.16
N SER A 88 1.41 -3.67 -15.12
CA SER A 88 1.19 -2.61 -14.14
C SER A 88 2.28 -1.56 -14.21
N VAL A 89 1.91 -0.32 -13.91
CA VAL A 89 2.85 0.79 -13.77
C VAL A 89 2.51 1.54 -12.48
N PHE A 90 3.51 1.70 -11.61
CA PHE A 90 3.50 2.69 -10.55
C PHE A 90 4.31 3.88 -11.01
N SER A 91 3.66 5.02 -11.20
CA SER A 91 4.29 6.28 -11.60
C SER A 91 4.27 7.27 -10.45
N PHE A 92 5.36 8.01 -10.27
CA PHE A 92 5.56 8.91 -9.14
C PHE A 92 5.75 10.35 -9.63
N GLU A 93 5.21 11.28 -8.89
CA GLU A 93 5.60 12.68 -9.01
C GLU A 93 6.99 12.85 -8.35
N ASN A 94 7.98 13.33 -9.10
CA ASN A 94 9.37 13.40 -8.62
C ASN A 94 9.52 14.29 -7.38
N GLU A 95 8.79 15.41 -7.32
CA GLU A 95 8.77 16.28 -6.14
C GLU A 95 8.22 15.56 -4.90
N TRP A 96 7.22 14.69 -5.09
CA TRP A 96 6.70 13.87 -4.00
C TRP A 96 7.74 12.86 -3.51
N LEU A 97 8.44 12.16 -4.42
CA LEU A 97 9.53 11.24 -4.03
C LEU A 97 10.65 11.98 -3.29
N GLU A 98 10.96 13.22 -3.70
CA GLU A 98 11.98 14.05 -3.05
C GLU A 98 11.56 14.44 -1.63
N LYS A 99 10.32 14.87 -1.42
CA LYS A 99 9.75 15.10 -0.09
C LYS A 99 9.84 13.88 0.82
N GLN A 100 9.71 12.67 0.27
CA GLN A 100 9.79 11.42 1.02
C GLN A 100 11.24 10.93 1.22
N GLY A 101 12.24 11.65 0.71
CA GLY A 101 13.65 11.26 0.81
C GLY A 101 14.02 10.01 0.00
N ILE A 102 13.21 9.67 -1.02
CA ILE A 102 13.44 8.52 -1.91
C ILE A 102 14.19 8.95 -3.17
N TYR A 103 14.02 10.18 -3.60
CA TYR A 103 14.70 10.82 -4.71
C TYR A 103 15.41 12.09 -4.26
N ASN A 104 16.53 12.40 -4.91
CA ASN A 104 17.24 13.66 -4.73
C ASN A 104 17.53 14.29 -6.09
N SER A 105 16.84 15.38 -6.40
CA SER A 105 16.94 16.06 -7.71
C SER A 105 18.31 16.64 -7.99
N LYS A 106 19.08 17.04 -6.96
CA LYS A 106 20.42 17.62 -7.09
C LYS A 106 21.48 16.58 -7.44
N THR A 107 21.38 15.39 -6.88
CA THR A 107 22.32 14.27 -7.11
C THR A 107 21.79 13.26 -8.12
N GLY A 108 20.46 13.25 -8.35
CA GLY A 108 19.75 12.24 -9.10
C GLY A 108 19.66 10.88 -8.41
N TYR A 109 20.07 10.79 -7.15
CA TYR A 109 19.96 9.56 -6.36
C TYR A 109 18.50 9.11 -6.25
N VAL A 110 18.28 7.81 -6.40
CA VAL A 110 16.99 7.15 -6.15
C VAL A 110 17.24 5.95 -5.24
N ASP A 111 16.46 5.82 -4.18
CA ASP A 111 16.46 4.64 -3.31
C ASP A 111 15.69 3.49 -4.00
N GLU A 112 16.39 2.81 -4.93
CA GLU A 112 15.84 1.69 -5.69
C GLU A 112 15.41 0.55 -4.77
N THR A 113 16.15 0.30 -3.70
CA THR A 113 15.83 -0.77 -2.73
C THR A 113 14.46 -0.57 -2.10
N LYS A 114 14.13 0.67 -1.71
CA LYS A 114 12.78 0.98 -1.20
C LYS A 114 11.70 0.76 -2.25
N LEU A 115 11.92 1.19 -3.50
CA LEU A 115 10.97 0.99 -4.59
C LEU A 115 10.76 -0.49 -4.91
N GLN A 116 11.85 -1.28 -4.94
CA GLN A 116 11.78 -2.73 -5.16
C GLN A 116 11.02 -3.44 -4.03
N ASN A 117 11.32 -3.11 -2.77
CA ASN A 117 10.63 -3.71 -1.62
C ASN A 117 9.15 -3.34 -1.59
N ALA A 118 8.80 -2.08 -1.85
CA ALA A 118 7.41 -1.65 -1.96
C ALA A 118 6.66 -2.38 -3.10
N THR A 119 7.35 -2.62 -4.23
CA THR A 119 6.80 -3.41 -5.33
C THR A 119 6.53 -4.86 -4.90
N ARG A 120 7.45 -5.50 -4.17
CA ARG A 120 7.27 -6.87 -3.65
C ARG A 120 6.05 -6.96 -2.73
N VAL A 121 5.90 -6.01 -1.81
CA VAL A 121 4.75 -5.96 -0.89
C VAL A 121 3.44 -5.75 -1.66
N ALA A 122 3.42 -4.86 -2.65
CA ALA A 122 2.24 -4.63 -3.48
C ALA A 122 1.85 -5.86 -4.30
N MET A 123 2.83 -6.56 -4.87
CA MET A 123 2.57 -7.78 -5.64
C MET A 123 2.11 -8.94 -4.76
N ALA A 124 2.62 -9.07 -3.55
CA ALA A 124 2.14 -10.06 -2.56
C ALA A 124 0.68 -9.78 -2.15
N GLU A 125 0.31 -8.51 -1.97
CA GLU A 125 -1.08 -8.13 -1.68
C GLU A 125 -2.00 -8.41 -2.87
N LEU A 126 -1.57 -8.12 -4.10
CA LEU A 126 -2.30 -8.45 -5.33
C LEU A 126 -2.54 -9.97 -5.44
N GLU A 127 -1.48 -10.76 -5.25
CA GLU A 127 -1.52 -12.22 -5.29
C GLU A 127 -2.54 -12.77 -4.29
N LYS A 128 -2.48 -12.30 -3.05
CA LYS A 128 -3.39 -12.67 -1.97
C LYS A 128 -4.85 -12.28 -2.27
N LYS A 129 -5.11 -11.05 -2.72
CA LYS A 129 -6.47 -10.51 -2.95
C LYS A 129 -7.17 -11.15 -4.14
N GLU A 130 -6.44 -11.49 -5.17
CA GLU A 130 -6.98 -12.13 -6.37
C GLU A 130 -6.93 -13.65 -6.29
N GLY A 131 -6.26 -14.23 -5.28
CA GLY A 131 -6.18 -15.67 -5.03
C GLY A 131 -5.28 -16.40 -6.04
N PHE A 132 -4.26 -15.74 -6.56
CA PHE A 132 -3.27 -16.39 -7.40
C PHE A 132 -2.46 -17.43 -6.61
N LYS A 133 -2.18 -18.57 -7.23
CA LYS A 133 -1.41 -19.65 -6.59
C LYS A 133 0.03 -19.71 -7.07
N ASP A 134 0.29 -19.21 -8.29
CA ASP A 134 1.57 -19.33 -8.96
C ASP A 134 1.77 -18.11 -9.89
N LEU A 135 1.82 -16.91 -9.27
CA LEU A 135 2.04 -15.67 -10.02
C LEU A 135 3.52 -15.46 -10.23
N THR A 136 3.95 -15.56 -11.47
CA THR A 136 5.31 -15.20 -11.89
C THR A 136 5.33 -13.76 -12.39
N TRP A 137 6.19 -12.92 -11.81
CA TRP A 137 6.29 -11.51 -12.19
C TRP A 137 7.73 -11.01 -12.20
N SER A 138 7.96 -9.98 -12.98
CA SER A 138 9.17 -9.17 -12.93
C SER A 138 8.84 -7.71 -13.05
N ALA A 139 9.75 -6.87 -12.57
CA ALA A 139 9.61 -5.43 -12.63
C ALA A 139 10.94 -4.75 -12.97
N SER A 140 10.85 -3.49 -13.40
CA SER A 140 11.99 -2.64 -13.71
C SER A 140 11.66 -1.19 -13.39
N ILE A 141 12.63 -0.45 -12.85
CA ILE A 141 12.52 0.99 -12.59
C ILE A 141 12.98 1.74 -13.83
N HIS A 142 12.15 2.65 -14.30
CA HIS A 142 12.41 3.46 -15.49
C HIS A 142 12.58 4.93 -15.15
N TYR A 143 13.54 5.58 -15.83
CA TYR A 143 13.95 6.97 -15.62
C TYR A 143 13.82 7.82 -16.89
N ASN A 144 13.36 7.24 -17.99
CA ASN A 144 13.39 7.86 -19.33
C ASN A 144 12.24 8.81 -19.62
N THR A 145 11.38 9.07 -18.67
CA THR A 145 10.26 10.01 -18.78
C THR A 145 10.39 11.10 -17.71
N GLU A 146 9.51 12.09 -17.76
CA GLU A 146 9.43 13.16 -16.77
C GLU A 146 9.23 12.62 -15.33
N HIS A 147 8.58 11.47 -15.21
CA HIS A 147 8.29 10.83 -13.93
C HIS A 147 9.00 9.49 -13.79
N ILE A 148 9.66 9.27 -12.66
CA ILE A 148 10.18 7.94 -12.29
C ILE A 148 9.00 6.99 -12.17
N HIS A 149 9.14 5.78 -12.72
CA HIS A 149 8.06 4.79 -12.66
C HIS A 149 8.58 3.36 -12.65
N VAL A 150 7.80 2.46 -12.06
CA VAL A 150 8.08 1.02 -12.00
C VAL A 150 7.13 0.31 -12.95
N HIS A 151 7.67 -0.34 -13.97
CA HIS A 151 6.94 -1.28 -14.81
C HIS A 151 6.95 -2.67 -14.22
N ILE A 152 5.80 -3.34 -14.25
CA ILE A 152 5.63 -4.70 -13.76
C ILE A 152 4.94 -5.52 -14.85
N ALA A 153 5.48 -6.70 -15.12
CA ALA A 153 4.84 -7.73 -15.92
C ALA A 153 4.54 -8.95 -15.04
N ALA A 154 3.33 -9.49 -15.12
CA ALA A 154 2.91 -10.65 -14.34
C ALA A 154 2.09 -11.63 -15.18
N VAL A 155 2.33 -12.92 -14.99
CA VAL A 155 1.61 -14.02 -15.63
C VAL A 155 1.35 -15.13 -14.61
N GLU A 156 0.35 -15.95 -14.84
CA GLU A 156 0.11 -17.19 -14.10
C GLU A 156 0.56 -18.34 -14.99
N VAL A 157 1.66 -19.04 -14.65
CA VAL A 157 2.22 -20.11 -15.52
C VAL A 157 1.21 -21.22 -15.73
N ASN A 158 0.48 -21.58 -14.67
CA ASN A 158 -0.66 -22.48 -14.70
C ASN A 158 -1.94 -21.70 -14.42
N PRO A 159 -2.62 -21.14 -15.45
CA PRO A 159 -3.69 -20.19 -15.24
C PRO A 159 -4.90 -20.81 -14.57
N THR A 160 -5.30 -20.22 -13.44
CA THR A 160 -6.49 -20.62 -12.67
C THR A 160 -7.71 -19.78 -13.01
N ARG A 161 -7.52 -18.66 -13.75
CA ARG A 161 -8.60 -17.72 -14.06
C ARG A 161 -8.60 -17.24 -15.52
N LYS A 162 -9.79 -17.09 -16.07
CA LYS A 162 -10.00 -16.50 -17.41
C LYS A 162 -10.17 -14.97 -17.38
N ARG A 163 -10.60 -14.42 -16.22
CA ARG A 163 -10.86 -12.98 -16.06
C ARG A 163 -9.57 -12.19 -15.95
N GLY A 164 -9.34 -11.26 -16.88
CA GLY A 164 -8.17 -10.36 -16.84
C GLY A 164 -8.34 -9.13 -15.93
N LYS A 165 -9.58 -8.63 -15.73
CA LYS A 165 -9.82 -7.44 -14.90
C LYS A 165 -9.78 -7.77 -13.41
N PHE A 166 -9.07 -6.97 -12.64
CA PHE A 166 -9.09 -6.98 -11.19
C PHE A 166 -10.26 -6.19 -10.61
N LYS A 167 -10.63 -6.46 -9.37
CA LYS A 167 -11.65 -5.69 -8.65
C LYS A 167 -11.09 -4.29 -8.32
N PRO A 168 -11.91 -3.21 -8.36
CA PRO A 168 -11.45 -1.87 -7.97
C PRO A 168 -10.83 -1.83 -6.57
N LYS A 169 -11.40 -2.58 -5.62
CA LYS A 169 -10.85 -2.69 -4.27
C LYS A 169 -9.46 -3.31 -4.26
N THR A 170 -9.21 -4.35 -5.05
CA THR A 170 -7.87 -4.96 -5.17
C THR A 170 -6.84 -3.94 -5.67
N LEU A 171 -7.20 -3.14 -6.69
CA LEU A 171 -6.31 -2.09 -7.22
C LEU A 171 -5.98 -1.04 -6.16
N TYR A 172 -6.98 -0.64 -5.37
CA TYR A 172 -6.80 0.28 -4.26
C TYR A 172 -5.90 -0.32 -3.17
N ASP A 173 -6.20 -1.55 -2.73
CA ASP A 173 -5.45 -2.24 -1.68
C ASP A 173 -3.98 -2.46 -2.11
N THR A 174 -3.73 -2.84 -3.38
CA THR A 174 -2.39 -3.00 -3.95
C THR A 174 -1.61 -1.68 -3.94
N LYS A 175 -2.24 -0.57 -4.37
CA LYS A 175 -1.63 0.76 -4.31
C LYS A 175 -1.33 1.17 -2.87
N SER A 176 -2.27 0.92 -1.96
CA SER A 176 -2.11 1.25 -0.54
C SER A 176 -0.95 0.47 0.09
N SER A 177 -0.84 -0.83 -0.20
CA SER A 177 0.27 -1.66 0.28
C SER A 177 1.62 -1.16 -0.25
N PHE A 178 1.69 -0.74 -1.52
CA PHE A 178 2.89 -0.13 -2.10
C PHE A 178 3.30 1.13 -1.33
N VAL A 179 2.39 2.09 -1.21
CA VAL A 179 2.65 3.40 -0.58
C VAL A 179 3.03 3.23 0.90
N ASN A 180 2.30 2.39 1.63
CA ASN A 180 2.57 2.15 3.06
C ASN A 180 3.92 1.47 3.29
N SER A 181 4.30 0.53 2.42
CA SER A 181 5.62 -0.11 2.47
C SER A 181 6.74 0.86 2.12
N LEU A 182 6.57 1.64 1.05
CA LEU A 182 7.55 2.63 0.60
C LEU A 182 7.93 3.63 1.70
N LEU A 183 7.00 3.93 2.59
CA LEU A 183 7.13 4.95 3.62
C LEU A 183 7.23 4.40 5.05
N ASN A 184 7.38 3.10 5.20
CA ASN A 184 7.44 2.42 6.50
C ASN A 184 6.27 2.77 7.45
N LYS A 185 5.07 2.99 6.89
CA LYS A 185 3.89 3.44 7.64
C LYS A 185 3.32 2.41 8.62
N GLN A 186 3.79 1.16 8.59
CA GLN A 186 3.31 0.12 9.50
C GLN A 186 3.51 0.48 10.98
N GLU A 187 4.62 1.13 11.32
CA GLU A 187 4.89 1.53 12.69
C GLU A 187 3.93 2.63 13.18
N ASP A 188 3.68 3.65 12.33
CA ASP A 188 2.76 4.74 12.67
C ASP A 188 1.32 4.23 12.80
N LEU A 189 0.86 3.39 11.88
CA LEU A 189 -0.46 2.75 11.96
C LEU A 189 -0.59 1.81 13.17
N SER A 190 0.48 1.11 13.52
CA SER A 190 0.51 0.28 14.73
C SER A 190 0.38 1.14 15.99
N LYS A 191 1.09 2.26 16.08
CA LYS A 191 0.98 3.22 17.20
C LYS A 191 -0.42 3.80 17.31
N ILE A 192 -1.03 4.21 16.19
CA ILE A 192 -2.43 4.69 16.16
C ILE A 192 -3.38 3.61 16.71
N ASN A 193 -3.24 2.36 16.22
CA ASN A 193 -4.06 1.25 16.68
C ASN A 193 -3.87 0.96 18.18
N SER A 194 -2.63 1.02 18.68
CA SER A 194 -2.35 0.80 20.11
C SER A 194 -2.95 1.91 20.98
N ILE A 195 -2.86 3.17 20.57
CA ILE A 195 -3.53 4.29 21.28
C ILE A 195 -5.03 4.05 21.37
N ILE A 196 -5.67 3.65 20.28
CA ILE A 196 -7.12 3.40 20.26
C ILE A 196 -7.46 2.23 21.18
N ARG A 197 -6.79 1.09 21.04
CA ARG A 197 -7.15 -0.15 21.73
C ARG A 197 -6.73 -0.17 23.19
N ASP A 198 -5.49 0.21 23.45
CA ASP A 198 -4.88 0.02 24.76
C ASP A 198 -5.10 1.24 25.66
N ASN A 199 -5.05 2.44 25.10
CA ASN A 199 -5.13 3.68 25.88
C ASN A 199 -6.53 4.25 25.97
N LEU A 200 -7.35 4.18 24.91
CA LEU A 200 -8.69 4.77 24.90
C LEU A 200 -9.81 3.76 25.22
N ILE A 201 -9.69 2.51 24.75
CA ILE A 201 -10.73 1.49 24.91
C ILE A 201 -10.54 0.64 26.16
N ASP A 202 -9.34 0.52 26.74
CA ASP A 202 -9.07 -0.31 27.91
C ASP A 202 -9.70 0.26 29.21
N VAL A 203 -10.96 0.67 29.08
CA VAL A 203 -11.80 1.18 30.19
C VAL A 203 -12.09 0.10 31.23
N LYS A 204 -12.02 -1.18 30.84
CA LYS A 204 -12.38 -2.31 31.72
C LYS A 204 -11.44 -2.49 32.90
N LYS A 205 -10.20 -2.02 32.80
CA LYS A 205 -9.18 -2.18 33.86
C LYS A 205 -9.07 -0.94 34.77
N ASN A 206 -9.57 0.23 34.34
CA ASN A 206 -9.40 1.46 35.11
C ASN A 206 -10.51 1.66 36.15
N MET A 207 -10.09 1.79 37.40
CA MET A 207 -10.94 1.98 38.59
C MET A 207 -11.78 3.29 38.58
N SER A 208 -11.47 4.24 37.70
CA SER A 208 -12.14 5.55 37.63
C SER A 208 -13.66 5.45 37.42
N PHE A 209 -14.12 4.43 36.70
CA PHE A 209 -15.55 4.20 36.49
C PHE A 209 -16.33 3.90 37.78
N LYS A 210 -15.67 3.31 38.80
CA LYS A 210 -16.32 2.96 40.08
C LYS A 210 -16.45 4.13 41.03
N THR A 211 -15.66 5.20 40.86
CA THR A 211 -15.60 6.35 41.76
C THR A 211 -16.28 7.59 41.22
N ASP A 212 -16.44 7.71 39.89
CA ASP A 212 -17.03 8.89 39.24
C ASP A 212 -18.57 8.86 39.32
N LEU A 213 -19.14 9.76 40.11
CA LEU A 213 -20.60 9.88 40.33
C LEU A 213 -21.31 10.36 39.06
N GLU A 214 -20.68 11.25 38.27
CA GLU A 214 -21.28 11.80 37.05
C GLU A 214 -21.34 10.73 35.95
N MET A 215 -20.25 9.95 35.75
CA MET A 215 -20.30 8.81 34.86
C MET A 215 -21.35 7.78 35.25
N LYS A 216 -21.52 7.52 36.56
CA LYS A 216 -22.61 6.63 37.06
C LYS A 216 -23.99 7.13 36.69
N LYS A 217 -24.22 8.44 36.79
CA LYS A 217 -25.48 9.08 36.37
C LYS A 217 -25.70 8.85 34.86
N MET A 218 -24.71 9.21 34.02
CA MET A 218 -24.77 9.03 32.57
C MET A 218 -25.08 7.61 32.16
N VAL A 219 -24.41 6.64 32.79
CA VAL A 219 -24.69 5.22 32.55
C VAL A 219 -26.11 4.83 32.92
N LYS A 220 -26.63 5.31 34.06
CA LYS A 220 -28.04 5.06 34.44
C LYS A 220 -29.01 5.59 33.38
N GLU A 221 -28.76 6.78 32.82
CA GLU A 221 -29.59 7.33 31.75
C GLU A 221 -29.52 6.51 30.47
N ILE A 222 -28.34 6.04 30.10
CA ILE A 222 -28.18 5.14 28.96
C ILE A 222 -28.99 3.84 29.18
N ILE A 223 -28.87 3.21 30.36
CA ILE A 223 -29.56 1.95 30.66
C ILE A 223 -31.08 2.09 30.52
N LYS A 224 -31.68 3.24 30.88
CA LYS A 224 -33.13 3.49 30.76
C LYS A 224 -33.64 3.42 29.30
N VAL A 225 -32.79 3.73 28.33
CA VAL A 225 -33.18 3.83 26.92
C VAL A 225 -32.64 2.69 26.05
N LEU A 226 -31.81 1.79 26.62
CA LEU A 226 -31.29 0.64 25.92
C LEU A 226 -32.41 -0.36 25.59
N PRO A 227 -32.32 -1.04 24.42
CA PRO A 227 -33.19 -2.16 24.10
C PRO A 227 -33.10 -3.28 25.16
N LYS A 228 -34.25 -3.93 25.44
CA LYS A 228 -34.28 -5.06 26.40
C LYS A 228 -33.41 -6.23 25.93
N ASP A 229 -33.39 -6.49 24.64
CA ASP A 229 -32.53 -7.54 24.04
C ASP A 229 -31.10 -7.01 23.84
N LYS A 230 -30.14 -7.59 24.56
CA LYS A 230 -28.71 -7.24 24.44
C LYS A 230 -28.13 -7.48 23.06
N LYS A 231 -28.70 -8.38 22.26
CA LYS A 231 -28.28 -8.59 20.84
C LYS A 231 -28.51 -7.34 19.98
N GLN A 232 -29.37 -6.43 20.41
CA GLN A 232 -29.65 -5.17 19.76
C GLN A 232 -28.70 -4.03 20.18
N TRP A 233 -27.72 -4.28 21.06
CA TRP A 233 -26.79 -3.26 21.58
C TRP A 233 -25.61 -2.99 20.66
N ASN A 234 -25.84 -2.96 19.36
CA ASN A 234 -24.83 -2.46 18.41
C ASN A 234 -25.12 -0.99 18.13
N TYR A 235 -24.11 -0.14 18.33
CA TYR A 235 -24.22 1.32 18.18
C TYR A 235 -24.87 1.73 16.85
N ASN A 236 -24.60 1.02 15.75
CA ASN A 236 -25.14 1.33 14.43
C ASN A 236 -26.57 0.84 14.19
N TYR A 237 -27.16 0.06 15.08
CA TYR A 237 -28.54 -0.41 14.91
C TYR A 237 -29.57 0.70 15.16
N ASN A 238 -30.65 0.72 14.41
CA ASN A 238 -31.73 1.71 14.58
C ASN A 238 -32.35 1.66 15.96
N THR A 239 -32.36 0.50 16.61
CA THR A 239 -32.81 0.31 18.01
C THR A 239 -31.99 1.11 19.02
N MET A 240 -30.77 1.52 18.67
CA MET A 240 -29.86 2.34 19.51
C MET A 240 -30.00 3.85 19.30
N GLN A 241 -30.90 4.30 18.40
CA GLN A 241 -31.02 5.71 18.04
C GLN A 241 -31.18 6.65 19.27
N ARG A 242 -31.98 6.24 20.28
CA ARG A 242 -32.18 7.01 21.52
C ARG A 242 -30.97 6.98 22.46
N ALA A 243 -30.20 5.89 22.43
CA ALA A 243 -29.04 5.72 23.30
C ALA A 243 -27.77 6.41 22.75
N ARG A 244 -27.64 6.56 21.42
CA ARG A 244 -26.44 7.13 20.79
C ARG A 244 -26.01 8.48 21.39
N PRO A 245 -26.85 9.54 21.46
CA PRO A 245 -26.39 10.81 21.96
C PRO A 245 -25.95 10.77 23.44
N LEU A 246 -26.54 9.87 24.23
CA LEU A 246 -26.12 9.65 25.62
C LEU A 246 -24.78 8.92 25.70
N ILE A 247 -24.57 7.94 24.85
CA ILE A 247 -23.28 7.22 24.72
C ILE A 247 -22.19 8.17 24.24
N ASP A 248 -22.48 9.02 23.26
CA ASP A 248 -21.54 10.02 22.75
C ASP A 248 -21.14 11.03 23.83
N ASN A 249 -22.12 11.49 24.64
CA ASN A 249 -21.86 12.39 25.75
C ASN A 249 -21.01 11.73 26.85
N LEU A 250 -21.28 10.47 27.18
CA LEU A 250 -20.45 9.70 28.11
C LEU A 250 -19.02 9.54 27.59
N SER A 251 -18.87 9.24 26.28
CA SER A 251 -17.57 9.10 25.65
C SER A 251 -16.79 10.40 25.67
N LYS A 252 -17.44 11.53 25.33
CA LYS A 252 -16.84 12.88 25.42
C LYS A 252 -16.40 13.22 26.83
N TYR A 253 -17.26 12.96 27.81
CA TYR A 253 -16.96 13.19 29.23
C TYR A 253 -15.72 12.40 29.67
N TYR A 254 -15.67 11.09 29.35
CA TYR A 254 -14.54 10.23 29.66
C TYR A 254 -13.24 10.72 29.02
N ILE A 255 -13.27 11.03 27.73
CA ILE A 255 -12.09 11.53 27.02
C ILE A 255 -11.59 12.82 27.65
N ASN A 256 -12.48 13.78 27.90
CA ASN A 256 -12.09 15.09 28.40
C ASN A 256 -11.50 15.05 29.82
N ASN A 257 -11.97 14.14 30.66
CA ASN A 257 -11.57 14.09 32.08
C ASN A 257 -10.45 13.08 32.37
N TYR A 258 -10.31 12.03 31.54
CA TYR A 258 -9.41 10.92 31.84
C TYR A 258 -8.40 10.59 30.73
N LYS A 259 -8.66 11.02 29.48
CA LYS A 259 -7.90 10.62 28.30
C LYS A 259 -7.61 11.76 27.33
N ARG A 260 -7.53 12.97 27.85
CA ARG A 260 -7.41 14.19 27.02
C ARG A 260 -6.12 14.23 26.22
N GLU A 261 -4.98 13.88 26.84
CA GLU A 261 -3.68 13.96 26.18
C GLU A 261 -3.50 12.81 25.15
N GLU A 262 -3.95 11.60 25.52
CA GLU A 262 -3.91 10.46 24.59
C GLU A 262 -4.81 10.72 23.37
N PHE A 263 -5.97 11.32 23.58
CA PHE A 263 -6.87 11.69 22.48
C PHE A 263 -6.29 12.79 21.60
N LYS A 264 -5.63 13.78 22.19
CA LYS A 264 -4.95 14.84 21.46
C LYS A 264 -3.79 14.29 20.61
N ASP A 265 -2.98 13.38 21.15
CA ASP A 265 -1.93 12.69 20.39
C ASP A 265 -2.53 11.89 19.23
N LEU A 266 -3.62 11.14 19.47
CA LEU A 266 -4.34 10.42 18.42
C LEU A 266 -4.80 11.34 17.29
N VAL A 267 -5.46 12.46 17.63
CA VAL A 267 -5.95 13.43 16.62
C VAL A 267 -4.79 14.02 15.81
N ASN A 268 -3.69 14.37 16.47
CA ASN A 268 -2.51 14.89 15.78
C ASN A 268 -1.91 13.86 14.79
N ARG A 269 -1.85 12.59 15.18
CA ARG A 269 -1.37 11.52 14.29
C ARG A 269 -2.32 11.28 13.13
N LEU A 270 -3.64 11.26 13.38
CA LEU A 270 -4.64 11.11 12.33
C LEU A 270 -4.61 12.28 11.32
N ASN A 271 -4.41 13.51 11.80
CA ASN A 271 -4.28 14.67 10.91
C ASN A 271 -3.03 14.56 10.02
N LYS A 272 -1.90 14.14 10.57
CA LYS A 272 -0.68 13.89 9.78
C LYS A 272 -0.90 12.80 8.74
N GLU A 273 -1.60 11.72 9.09
CA GLU A 273 -1.94 10.67 8.13
C GLU A 273 -2.89 11.18 7.04
N ASP A 274 -3.89 12.01 7.38
CA ASP A 274 -4.82 12.60 6.40
C ASP A 274 -4.09 13.51 5.40
N GLU A 275 -3.22 14.38 5.87
CA GLU A 275 -2.36 15.21 5.01
C GLU A 275 -1.49 14.35 4.08
N PHE A 276 -0.89 13.32 4.64
CA PHE A 276 -0.07 12.39 3.89
C PHE A 276 -0.88 11.64 2.81
N TYR A 277 -2.08 11.14 3.13
CA TYR A 277 -2.93 10.49 2.15
C TYR A 277 -3.40 11.45 1.06
N LYS A 278 -3.67 12.72 1.37
CA LYS A 278 -3.99 13.75 0.38
C LYS A 278 -2.82 13.97 -0.58
N ASP A 279 -1.60 14.05 -0.09
CA ASP A 279 -0.39 14.18 -0.91
C ASP A 279 -0.18 12.95 -1.82
N ALA A 280 -0.28 11.73 -1.28
CA ALA A 280 -0.01 10.51 -2.04
C ALA A 280 -1.12 10.18 -3.06
N TYR A 281 -2.39 10.45 -2.75
CA TYR A 281 -3.54 10.02 -3.55
C TYR A 281 -4.26 11.14 -4.28
N GLY A 282 -3.99 12.42 -3.94
CA GLY A 282 -4.68 13.61 -4.43
C GLY A 282 -6.01 13.87 -3.71
N GLU A 283 -6.40 15.13 -3.60
CA GLU A 283 -7.55 15.60 -2.82
C GLU A 283 -8.91 14.97 -3.18
N LYS A 284 -9.09 14.51 -4.43
CA LYS A 284 -10.40 14.02 -4.92
C LYS A 284 -10.75 12.57 -4.52
N LYS A 285 -9.87 11.83 -3.85
CA LYS A 285 -10.07 10.39 -3.57
C LYS A 285 -10.25 10.03 -2.10
N VAL A 286 -10.19 10.99 -1.20
CA VAL A 286 -10.52 10.79 0.22
C VAL A 286 -12.02 11.04 0.41
N LYS A 287 -12.86 10.19 -0.19
CA LYS A 287 -14.25 10.00 0.28
C LYS A 287 -14.26 8.71 1.09
N THR A 288 -14.28 8.89 2.39
CA THR A 288 -14.59 7.88 3.40
C THR A 288 -15.86 7.10 3.06
#